data_6ac7c11ca3bdf7041dc6b1c416f0a63f
#
_entry.id   6ac7c11ca3bdf7041dc6b1c416f0a63f
#
_cell.length_a   1.000
_cell.length_b   1.000
_cell.length_c   1.000
_cell.angle_alpha   90.00
_cell.angle_beta   90.00
_cell.angle_gamma   90.00
#
_symmetry.space_group_name_H-M   'P 1'
#
loop_
_entity.id
_entity.type
_entity.pdbx_description
1 polymer ?
#
loop_
_entity_poly.entity_id
_entity_poly.type
_entity_poly.pdbx_seq_one_letter_code
_entity_poly.pdbx_strand_id
1 'polypeptide(L)'
;EGHFFLRMRESVDEPSRDAVTDRLRTLTRQAGMEPVLVGGLYDLQAQLGKLIASSLRIGIGALLLLFLGVAMVVSRSAAITLRMWLCLAGIPLVVLGTFGHFGIAVDIITSPAANVALAMGVDSMIHLVVRVRRLTGTVAEAPWAVALSQIRAPVLGATGIICAGFGIFVLSSFPPTQKFGLAVILGTVTAATMALVVLPRLVSRDPPANTPVST
;
A
#
# COMPACT_ATOMS: atom_id res chain seq x y z
N GLU A 1 6.59 9.46 47.39
CA GLU A 1 6.55 9.30 45.92
C GLU A 1 7.98 9.35 45.41
N GLY A 2 8.40 8.29 44.70
CA GLY A 2 9.75 8.18 44.12
C GLY A 2 9.67 8.03 42.61
N HIS A 3 10.57 8.69 41.87
CA HIS A 3 10.69 8.55 40.44
C HIS A 3 11.99 7.81 40.14
N PHE A 4 11.89 6.72 39.36
CA PHE A 4 13.05 5.96 38.89
C PHE A 4 13.20 6.15 37.39
N PHE A 5 14.39 6.57 36.96
CA PHE A 5 14.75 6.65 35.57
C PHE A 5 15.56 5.40 35.15
N LEU A 6 15.01 4.60 34.28
CA LEU A 6 15.66 3.41 33.72
C LEU A 6 16.10 3.69 32.30
N ARG A 7 17.37 3.45 31.99
CA ARG A 7 17.89 3.54 30.63
C ARG A 7 17.99 2.14 30.04
N MET A 8 17.21 1.87 29.01
CA MET A 8 17.36 0.63 28.24
C MET A 8 18.54 0.73 27.28
N ARG A 9 19.30 -0.37 27.20
CA ARG A 9 20.34 -0.55 26.19
C ARG A 9 19.75 -1.45 25.12
N GLU A 10 19.64 -0.97 23.90
CA GLU A 10 19.15 -1.79 22.79
C GLU A 10 20.26 -2.76 22.36
N SER A 11 20.02 -4.07 22.46
CA SER A 11 20.83 -5.12 21.88
C SER A 11 19.96 -5.98 20.96
N VAL A 12 20.59 -6.62 19.98
CA VAL A 12 19.89 -7.37 18.90
C VAL A 12 19.13 -8.59 19.45
N ASP A 13 19.50 -9.09 20.65
CA ASP A 13 18.96 -10.31 21.27
C ASP A 13 18.00 -10.05 22.44
N GLU A 14 17.46 -8.84 22.58
CA GLU A 14 16.61 -8.51 23.73
C GLU A 14 15.14 -8.90 23.56
N PRO A 15 14.46 -9.27 24.68
CA PRO A 15 13.03 -9.56 24.68
C PRO A 15 12.22 -8.35 24.21
N SER A 16 11.03 -8.60 23.66
CA SER A 16 10.16 -7.52 23.16
C SER A 16 9.95 -6.44 24.22
N ARG A 17 9.88 -5.19 23.81
CA ARG A 17 9.71 -4.01 24.71
C ARG A 17 8.53 -4.19 25.67
N ASP A 18 7.43 -4.80 25.22
CA ASP A 18 6.29 -5.14 26.06
C ASP A 18 6.67 -6.11 27.20
N ALA A 19 7.48 -7.14 26.90
CA ALA A 19 7.95 -8.10 27.91
C ALA A 19 8.85 -7.45 28.98
N VAL A 20 9.68 -6.48 28.60
CA VAL A 20 10.51 -5.71 29.53
C VAL A 20 9.65 -4.85 30.44
N THR A 21 8.64 -4.17 29.89
CA THR A 21 7.72 -3.32 30.68
C THR A 21 6.91 -4.16 31.66
N ASP A 22 6.42 -5.33 31.26
CA ASP A 22 5.67 -6.23 32.15
C ASP A 22 6.57 -6.84 33.23
N ARG A 23 7.82 -7.16 32.90
CA ARG A 23 8.81 -7.62 33.87
C ARG A 23 9.14 -6.53 34.91
N LEU A 24 9.28 -5.27 34.49
CA LEU A 24 9.46 -4.14 35.39
C LEU A 24 8.28 -3.96 36.34
N ARG A 25 7.05 -4.04 35.81
CA ARG A 25 5.82 -3.99 36.64
C ARG A 25 5.81 -5.09 37.71
N THR A 26 6.18 -6.33 37.28
CA THR A 26 6.22 -7.48 38.19
C THR A 26 7.28 -7.32 39.26
N LEU A 27 8.50 -6.90 38.92
CA LEU A 27 9.58 -6.67 39.88
C LEU A 27 9.26 -5.55 40.86
N THR A 28 8.64 -4.47 40.39
CA THR A 28 8.24 -3.34 41.25
C THR A 28 7.20 -3.78 42.28
N ARG A 29 6.22 -4.59 41.89
CA ARG A 29 5.23 -5.16 42.81
C ARG A 29 5.86 -6.14 43.81
N GLN A 30 6.84 -6.94 43.39
CA GLN A 30 7.57 -7.84 44.28
C GLN A 30 8.40 -7.09 45.31
N ALA A 31 8.87 -5.88 44.99
CA ALA A 31 9.58 -5.01 45.88
C ALA A 31 8.64 -4.21 46.85
N GLY A 32 7.34 -4.53 46.85
CA GLY A 32 6.35 -3.87 47.71
C GLY A 32 5.99 -2.45 47.30
N MET A 33 6.30 -2.06 46.05
CA MET A 33 5.99 -0.75 45.50
C MET A 33 4.83 -0.87 44.49
N GLU A 34 3.83 -0.01 44.59
CA GLU A 34 2.79 0.08 43.58
C GLU A 34 3.23 1.02 42.45
N PRO A 35 3.46 0.49 41.23
CA PRO A 35 3.80 1.33 40.09
C PRO A 35 2.56 2.11 39.61
N VAL A 36 2.52 3.41 39.91
CA VAL A 36 1.45 4.31 39.45
C VAL A 36 1.52 4.53 37.93
N LEU A 37 2.72 4.64 37.39
CA LEU A 37 2.99 4.79 35.97
C LEU A 37 4.31 4.11 35.62
N VAL A 38 4.27 3.13 34.74
CA VAL A 38 5.45 2.56 34.08
C VAL A 38 5.33 2.92 32.62
N GLY A 39 6.04 3.93 32.21
CA GLY A 39 5.99 4.42 30.83
C GLY A 39 7.19 5.31 30.56
N GLY A 40 7.36 5.65 29.32
CA GLY A 40 8.44 6.50 28.83
C GLY A 40 8.41 6.60 27.31
N LEU A 41 9.44 7.20 26.76
CA LEU A 41 9.57 7.37 25.30
C LEU A 41 9.46 6.02 24.55
N TYR A 42 9.98 4.95 25.14
CA TYR A 42 9.94 3.60 24.53
C TYR A 42 8.54 2.99 24.54
N ASP A 43 7.77 3.17 25.61
CA ASP A 43 6.38 2.70 25.67
C ASP A 43 5.51 3.48 24.68
N LEU A 44 5.71 4.80 24.62
CA LEU A 44 5.05 5.65 23.63
C LEU A 44 5.38 5.22 22.20
N GLN A 45 6.63 4.91 21.87
CA GLN A 45 7.04 4.42 20.57
C GLN A 45 6.39 3.06 20.22
N ALA A 46 6.30 2.14 21.18
CA ALA A 46 5.64 0.85 20.99
C ALA A 46 4.13 1.02 20.73
N GLN A 47 3.46 1.88 21.50
CA GLN A 47 2.04 2.19 21.29
C GLN A 47 1.80 2.87 19.94
N LEU A 48 2.65 3.83 19.54
CA LEU A 48 2.59 4.46 18.23
C LEU A 48 2.76 3.43 17.10
N GLY A 49 3.69 2.50 17.22
CA GLY A 49 3.87 1.42 16.26
C GLY A 49 2.62 0.57 16.08
N LYS A 50 1.95 0.18 17.17
CA LYS A 50 0.69 -0.57 17.13
C LYS A 50 -0.45 0.25 16.48
N LEU A 51 -0.55 1.54 16.80
CA LEU A 51 -1.54 2.45 16.22
C LEU A 51 -1.30 2.64 14.71
N ILE A 52 -0.05 2.84 14.28
CA ILE A 52 0.32 2.95 12.86
C ILE A 52 -0.09 1.67 12.12
N ALA A 53 0.28 0.50 12.63
CA ALA A 53 -0.03 -0.78 12.00
C ALA A 53 -1.54 -1.04 11.92
N SER A 54 -2.31 -0.67 12.94
CA SER A 54 -3.77 -0.82 12.93
C SER A 54 -4.43 0.17 11.96
N SER A 55 -4.02 1.44 12.00
CA SER A 55 -4.53 2.47 11.10
C SER A 55 -4.21 2.16 9.63
N LEU A 56 -3.01 1.64 9.36
CA LEU A 56 -2.60 1.25 8.01
C LEU A 56 -3.45 0.08 7.49
N ARG A 57 -3.69 -0.96 8.30
CA ARG A 57 -4.55 -2.08 7.92
C ARG A 57 -5.99 -1.66 7.66
N ILE A 58 -6.55 -0.84 8.55
CA ILE A 58 -7.92 -0.34 8.41
C ILE A 58 -8.01 0.58 7.19
N GLY A 59 -7.05 1.50 7.01
CA GLY A 59 -7.02 2.43 5.89
C GLY A 59 -6.91 1.73 4.54
N ILE A 60 -5.99 0.79 4.38
CA ILE A 60 -5.84 -0.01 3.15
C ILE A 60 -7.11 -0.84 2.92
N GLY A 61 -7.63 -1.51 3.95
CA GLY A 61 -8.85 -2.31 3.85
C GLY A 61 -10.06 -1.48 3.42
N ALA A 62 -10.27 -0.32 4.03
CA ALA A 62 -11.35 0.60 3.68
C ALA A 62 -11.23 1.13 2.24
N LEU A 63 -10.01 1.50 1.81
CA LEU A 63 -9.75 1.92 0.45
C LEU A 63 -9.99 0.80 -0.56
N LEU A 64 -9.54 -0.42 -0.29
CA LEU A 64 -9.77 -1.56 -1.17
C LEU A 64 -11.28 -1.89 -1.30
N LEU A 65 -12.05 -1.77 -0.22
CA LEU A 65 -13.51 -1.93 -0.26
C LEU A 65 -14.19 -0.81 -1.06
N LEU A 66 -13.78 0.44 -0.83
CA LEU A 66 -14.28 1.57 -1.61
C LEU A 66 -13.99 1.38 -3.10
N PHE A 67 -12.77 1.02 -3.43
CA PHE A 67 -12.35 0.82 -4.82
C PHE A 67 -12.98 -0.42 -5.47
N LEU A 68 -13.34 -1.44 -4.70
CA LEU A 68 -14.16 -2.55 -5.19
C LEU A 68 -15.51 -2.06 -5.70
N GLY A 69 -16.17 -1.18 -4.93
CA GLY A 69 -17.43 -0.56 -5.36
C GLY A 69 -17.27 0.28 -6.62
N VAL A 70 -16.24 1.14 -6.68
CA VAL A 70 -15.93 1.95 -7.87
C VAL A 70 -15.62 1.07 -9.09
N ALA A 71 -14.79 0.04 -8.92
CA ALA A 71 -14.45 -0.90 -9.98
C ALA A 71 -15.69 -1.64 -10.51
N MET A 72 -16.64 -2.01 -9.64
CA MET A 72 -17.88 -2.66 -10.03
C MET A 72 -18.73 -1.75 -10.92
N VAL A 73 -18.90 -0.48 -10.54
CA VAL A 73 -19.65 0.51 -11.31
C VAL A 73 -18.98 0.77 -12.66
N VAL A 74 -17.66 0.90 -12.67
CA VAL A 74 -16.88 1.23 -13.88
C VAL A 74 -16.80 0.05 -14.84
N SER A 75 -16.51 -1.16 -14.36
CA SER A 75 -16.29 -2.32 -15.21
C SER A 75 -17.60 -2.96 -15.69
N ARG A 76 -18.66 -2.89 -14.87
CA ARG A 76 -19.96 -3.59 -15.08
C ARG A 76 -19.80 -5.10 -15.36
N SER A 77 -18.68 -5.68 -14.95
CA SER A 77 -18.35 -7.10 -15.10
C SER A 77 -17.66 -7.59 -13.84
N ALA A 78 -18.23 -8.58 -13.17
CA ALA A 78 -17.66 -9.14 -11.94
C ALA A 78 -16.24 -9.69 -12.14
N ALA A 79 -15.98 -10.32 -13.29
CA ALA A 79 -14.66 -10.87 -13.62
C ALA A 79 -13.61 -9.75 -13.75
N ILE A 80 -13.91 -8.66 -14.45
CA ILE A 80 -12.99 -7.52 -14.60
C ILE A 80 -12.81 -6.82 -13.25
N THR A 81 -13.90 -6.62 -12.49
CA THR A 81 -13.85 -6.05 -11.14
C THR A 81 -12.90 -6.83 -10.24
N LEU A 82 -13.03 -8.14 -10.20
CA LEU A 82 -12.16 -8.99 -9.37
C LEU A 82 -10.69 -8.87 -9.76
N ARG A 83 -10.39 -8.85 -11.06
CA ARG A 83 -9.02 -8.69 -11.56
C ARG A 83 -8.43 -7.32 -11.24
N MET A 84 -9.22 -6.26 -11.40
CA MET A 84 -8.83 -4.91 -10.96
C MET A 84 -8.53 -4.90 -9.46
N TRP A 85 -9.39 -5.49 -8.66
CA TRP A 85 -9.24 -5.55 -7.21
C TRP A 85 -7.98 -6.33 -6.79
N LEU A 86 -7.70 -7.47 -7.42
CA LEU A 86 -6.47 -8.24 -7.18
C LEU A 86 -5.21 -7.43 -7.54
N CYS A 87 -5.23 -6.71 -8.67
CA CYS A 87 -4.12 -5.82 -9.03
C CYS A 87 -3.94 -4.70 -8.02
N LEU A 88 -5.04 -4.10 -7.54
CA LEU A 88 -5.00 -3.04 -6.52
C LEU A 88 -4.46 -3.55 -5.19
N ALA A 89 -4.91 -4.72 -4.73
CA ALA A 89 -4.41 -5.35 -3.50
C ALA A 89 -2.91 -5.71 -3.61
N GLY A 90 -2.42 -6.00 -4.81
CA GLY A 90 -1.00 -6.25 -5.08
C GLY A 90 -0.11 -5.03 -4.84
N ILE A 91 -0.62 -3.79 -4.99
CA ILE A 91 0.20 -2.58 -4.83
C ILE A 91 0.73 -2.43 -3.40
N PRO A 92 -0.11 -2.34 -2.35
CA PRO A 92 0.39 -2.24 -0.99
C PRO A 92 1.18 -3.47 -0.56
N LEU A 93 0.83 -4.66 -1.08
CA LEU A 93 1.57 -5.88 -0.79
C LEU A 93 3.01 -5.79 -1.29
N VAL A 94 3.25 -5.29 -2.50
CA VAL A 94 4.60 -5.09 -3.05
C VAL A 94 5.34 -4.00 -2.27
N VAL A 95 4.71 -2.86 -1.99
CA VAL A 95 5.36 -1.75 -1.28
C VAL A 95 5.75 -2.17 0.14
N LEU A 96 4.80 -2.68 0.92
CA LEU A 96 5.05 -3.08 2.31
C LEU A 96 5.92 -4.34 2.38
N GLY A 97 5.76 -5.28 1.45
CA GLY A 97 6.59 -6.48 1.35
C GLY A 97 8.04 -6.14 1.05
N THR A 98 8.30 -5.19 0.14
CA THR A 98 9.65 -4.70 -0.15
C THR A 98 10.27 -4.03 1.08
N PHE A 99 9.52 -3.17 1.78
CA PHE A 99 9.98 -2.51 3.00
C PHE A 99 10.30 -3.54 4.09
N GLY A 100 9.43 -4.53 4.29
CA GLY A 100 9.66 -5.62 5.23
C GLY A 100 10.88 -6.46 4.87
N HIS A 101 11.08 -6.76 3.59
CA HIS A 101 12.24 -7.54 3.12
C HIS A 101 13.57 -6.82 3.37
N PHE A 102 13.61 -5.51 3.17
CA PHE A 102 14.82 -4.71 3.42
C PHE A 102 14.94 -4.21 4.87
N GLY A 103 14.07 -4.63 5.78
CA GLY A 103 14.09 -4.20 7.18
C GLY A 103 13.81 -2.71 7.37
N ILE A 104 13.14 -2.06 6.39
CA ILE A 104 12.81 -0.64 6.47
C ILE A 104 11.54 -0.49 7.32
N ALA A 105 11.69 0.07 8.51
CA ALA A 105 10.55 0.32 9.39
C ALA A 105 9.57 1.33 8.77
N VAL A 106 8.28 0.98 8.77
CA VAL A 106 7.19 1.89 8.40
C VAL A 106 6.89 2.78 9.59
N ASP A 107 6.96 4.08 9.40
CA ASP A 107 6.69 5.11 10.40
C ASP A 107 5.43 5.94 10.05
N ILE A 108 5.09 6.91 10.88
CA ILE A 108 3.91 7.78 10.69
C ILE A 108 3.99 8.51 9.33
N ILE A 109 5.18 8.89 8.90
CA ILE A 109 5.40 9.67 7.67
C ILE A 109 5.30 8.76 6.45
N THR A 110 5.82 7.53 6.52
CA THR A 110 5.82 6.60 5.39
C THR A 110 4.51 5.83 5.23
N SER A 111 3.73 5.67 6.30
CA SER A 111 2.48 4.89 6.25
C SER A 111 1.46 5.40 5.21
N PRO A 112 1.27 6.72 4.97
CA PRO A 112 0.34 7.21 3.94
C PRO A 112 0.77 6.90 2.50
N ALA A 113 2.04 6.61 2.25
CA ALA A 113 2.56 6.37 0.89
C ALA A 113 1.87 5.18 0.20
N ALA A 114 1.51 4.13 0.94
CA ALA A 114 0.76 2.99 0.40
C ALA A 114 -0.64 3.39 -0.08
N ASN A 115 -1.31 4.30 0.64
CA ASN A 115 -2.62 4.80 0.25
C ASN A 115 -2.54 5.70 -0.99
N VAL A 116 -1.49 6.52 -1.10
CA VAL A 116 -1.20 7.33 -2.29
C VAL A 116 -0.98 6.43 -3.50
N ALA A 117 -0.16 5.39 -3.37
CA ALA A 117 0.10 4.42 -4.43
C ALA A 117 -1.18 3.68 -4.88
N LEU A 118 -2.05 3.29 -3.94
CA LEU A 118 -3.35 2.71 -4.24
C LEU A 118 -4.22 3.65 -5.08
N ALA A 119 -4.35 4.92 -4.64
CA ALA A 119 -5.17 5.91 -5.34
C ALA A 119 -4.71 6.10 -6.79
N MET A 120 -3.40 6.14 -7.03
CA MET A 120 -2.83 6.26 -8.38
C MET A 120 -3.07 5.01 -9.23
N GLY A 121 -3.00 3.83 -8.61
CA GLY A 121 -3.29 2.56 -9.28
C GLY A 121 -4.74 2.49 -9.74
N VAL A 122 -5.67 2.93 -8.88
CA VAL A 122 -7.10 3.00 -9.20
C VAL A 122 -7.35 3.90 -10.39
N ASP A 123 -6.81 5.11 -10.37
CA ASP A 123 -6.99 6.10 -11.44
C ASP A 123 -6.55 5.53 -12.79
N SER A 124 -5.34 4.99 -12.87
CA SER A 124 -4.79 4.37 -14.09
C SER A 124 -5.64 3.20 -14.60
N MET A 125 -6.15 2.35 -13.69
CA MET A 125 -6.99 1.20 -14.08
C MET A 125 -8.38 1.62 -14.52
N ILE A 126 -8.98 2.62 -13.87
CA ILE A 126 -10.28 3.18 -14.26
C ILE A 126 -10.19 3.75 -15.68
N HIS A 127 -9.18 4.56 -15.97
CA HIS A 127 -8.98 5.13 -17.30
C HIS A 127 -8.84 4.04 -18.36
N LEU A 128 -8.07 2.99 -18.07
CA LEU A 128 -7.91 1.86 -18.99
C LEU A 128 -9.25 1.14 -19.24
N VAL A 129 -9.98 0.78 -18.19
CA VAL A 129 -11.23 0.01 -18.32
C VAL A 129 -12.33 0.83 -18.98
N VAL A 130 -12.44 2.13 -18.65
CA VAL A 130 -13.39 3.03 -19.32
C VAL A 130 -13.07 3.15 -20.81
N ARG A 131 -11.78 3.24 -21.16
CA ARG A 131 -11.37 3.30 -22.57
C ARG A 131 -11.70 2.02 -23.31
N VAL A 132 -11.40 0.87 -22.74
CA VAL A 132 -11.78 -0.45 -23.30
C VAL A 132 -13.27 -0.51 -23.56
N ARG A 133 -14.11 -0.13 -22.59
CA ARG A 133 -15.56 -0.14 -22.73
C ARG A 133 -16.07 0.74 -23.88
N ARG A 134 -15.48 1.91 -24.05
CA ARG A 134 -15.84 2.81 -25.17
C ARG A 134 -15.48 2.20 -26.52
N LEU A 135 -14.42 1.43 -26.60
CA LEU A 135 -13.96 0.79 -27.82
C LEU A 135 -14.76 -0.49 -28.16
N THR A 136 -15.22 -1.23 -27.17
CA THR A 136 -16.00 -2.47 -27.35
C THR A 136 -17.29 -2.26 -28.14
N GLY A 137 -17.86 -1.03 -28.18
CA GLY A 137 -19.07 -0.72 -28.93
C GLY A 137 -18.86 -0.12 -30.32
N THR A 138 -17.62 0.22 -30.70
CA THR A 138 -17.34 1.02 -31.91
C THR A 138 -16.33 0.41 -32.86
N VAL A 139 -15.36 -0.31 -32.40
CA VAL A 139 -14.27 -0.87 -33.25
C VAL A 139 -13.69 -2.12 -32.59
N ALA A 140 -13.37 -3.10 -33.39
CA ALA A 140 -12.18 -3.84 -33.22
C ALA A 140 -12.20 -5.21 -32.56
N GLU A 141 -11.54 -6.05 -33.27
CA GLU A 141 -11.13 -7.41 -32.88
C GLU A 141 -10.30 -7.47 -31.57
N ALA A 142 -9.74 -6.32 -31.09
CA ALA A 142 -8.89 -6.28 -29.89
C ALA A 142 -8.99 -4.95 -29.08
N PRO A 143 -10.11 -4.64 -28.40
CA PRO A 143 -10.32 -3.36 -27.72
C PRO A 143 -9.30 -3.10 -26.61
N TRP A 144 -8.78 -4.15 -25.94
CA TRP A 144 -7.75 -4.03 -24.91
C TRP A 144 -6.40 -3.57 -25.46
N ALA A 145 -5.97 -4.10 -26.61
CA ALA A 145 -4.70 -3.71 -27.22
C ALA A 145 -4.72 -2.24 -27.67
N VAL A 146 -5.83 -1.81 -28.30
CA VAL A 146 -6.03 -0.43 -28.74
C VAL A 146 -6.11 0.52 -27.55
N ALA A 147 -6.89 0.19 -26.51
CA ALA A 147 -6.96 1.00 -25.30
C ALA A 147 -5.59 1.17 -24.64
N LEU A 148 -4.84 0.07 -24.53
CA LEU A 148 -3.52 0.07 -23.91
C LEU A 148 -2.53 0.96 -24.67
N SER A 149 -2.50 0.89 -26.02
CA SER A 149 -1.62 1.73 -26.83
C SER A 149 -1.88 3.23 -26.63
N GLN A 150 -3.15 3.62 -26.42
CA GLN A 150 -3.55 5.01 -26.22
C GLN A 150 -3.26 5.55 -24.81
N ILE A 151 -3.34 4.68 -23.79
CA ILE A 151 -3.19 5.07 -22.39
C ILE A 151 -1.75 4.94 -21.88
N ARG A 152 -0.95 4.10 -22.53
CA ARG A 152 0.43 3.82 -22.11
C ARG A 152 1.28 5.07 -21.96
N ALA A 153 1.29 5.96 -22.93
CA ALA A 153 2.13 7.17 -22.90
C ALA A 153 1.71 8.15 -21.80
N PRO A 154 0.41 8.51 -21.63
CA PRO A 154 -0.05 9.33 -20.51
C PRO A 154 0.28 8.74 -19.14
N VAL A 155 0.05 7.44 -18.93
CA VAL A 155 0.32 6.79 -17.64
C VAL A 155 1.81 6.78 -17.33
N LEU A 156 2.66 6.43 -18.29
CA LEU A 156 4.12 6.46 -18.11
C LEU A 156 4.64 7.88 -17.89
N GLY A 157 4.08 8.87 -18.60
CA GLY A 157 4.42 10.27 -18.41
C GLY A 157 4.07 10.75 -17.00
N ALA A 158 2.85 10.50 -16.53
CA ALA A 158 2.44 10.82 -15.17
C ALA A 158 3.30 10.10 -14.11
N THR A 159 3.58 8.80 -14.30
CA THR A 159 4.49 8.03 -13.45
C THR A 159 5.87 8.67 -13.39
N GLY A 160 6.43 9.06 -14.53
CA GLY A 160 7.74 9.72 -14.61
C GLY A 160 7.79 11.06 -13.86
N ILE A 161 6.77 11.89 -14.03
CA ILE A 161 6.66 13.19 -13.34
C ILE A 161 6.59 12.98 -11.82
N ILE A 162 5.79 12.04 -11.37
CA ILE A 162 5.64 11.75 -9.93
C ILE A 162 6.93 11.17 -9.36
N CYS A 163 7.55 10.23 -10.05
CA CYS A 163 8.84 9.66 -9.63
C CYS A 163 9.94 10.73 -9.57
N ALA A 164 9.98 11.67 -10.52
CA ALA A 164 10.92 12.79 -10.49
C ALA A 164 10.63 13.72 -9.30
N GLY A 165 9.37 14.08 -9.06
CA GLY A 165 8.97 14.93 -7.94
C GLY A 165 9.31 14.34 -6.58
N PHE A 166 8.92 13.07 -6.35
CA PHE A 166 9.23 12.37 -5.09
C PHE A 166 10.68 11.90 -5.01
N GLY A 167 11.40 11.83 -6.12
CA GLY A 167 12.84 11.59 -6.18
C GLY A 167 13.64 12.63 -5.41
N ILE A 168 13.17 13.87 -5.36
CA ILE A 168 13.79 14.95 -4.55
C ILE A 168 13.78 14.58 -3.06
N PHE A 169 12.74 13.90 -2.58
CA PHE A 169 12.65 13.49 -1.17
C PHE A 169 13.69 12.42 -0.81
N VAL A 170 14.11 11.61 -1.77
CA VAL A 170 15.16 10.60 -1.55
C VAL A 170 16.52 11.26 -1.29
N LEU A 171 16.72 12.48 -1.77
CA LEU A 171 17.92 13.29 -1.54
C LEU A 171 17.89 14.06 -0.21
N SER A 172 16.79 13.99 0.55
CA SER A 172 16.67 14.68 1.84
C SER A 172 17.67 14.10 2.85
N SER A 173 18.17 14.92 3.76
CA SER A 173 18.97 14.47 4.91
C SER A 173 18.12 13.86 6.04
N PHE A 174 16.78 13.96 5.97
CA PHE A 174 15.86 13.44 6.98
C PHE A 174 15.34 12.05 6.60
N PRO A 175 15.74 10.97 7.32
CA PRO A 175 15.44 9.59 6.93
C PRO A 175 13.95 9.27 6.72
N PRO A 176 12.99 9.78 7.52
CA PRO A 176 11.57 9.52 7.25
C PRO A 176 11.09 10.07 5.91
N THR A 177 11.58 11.23 5.49
CA THR A 177 11.27 11.84 4.19
C THR A 177 11.84 11.02 3.04
N GLN A 178 13.07 10.53 3.18
CA GLN A 178 13.69 9.61 2.19
C GLN A 178 12.83 8.35 1.99
N LYS A 179 12.45 7.70 3.10
CA LYS A 179 11.61 6.50 3.07
C LYS A 179 10.25 6.76 2.43
N PHE A 180 9.63 7.92 2.74
CA PHE A 180 8.37 8.31 2.14
C PHE A 180 8.50 8.49 0.62
N GLY A 181 9.51 9.23 0.16
CA GLY A 181 9.79 9.39 -1.27
C GLY A 181 10.00 8.05 -1.98
N LEU A 182 10.81 7.18 -1.38
CA LEU A 182 11.06 5.84 -1.92
C LEU A 182 9.78 4.99 -1.97
N ALA A 183 8.94 5.04 -0.94
CA ALA A 183 7.68 4.31 -0.89
C ALA A 183 6.71 4.78 -1.97
N VAL A 184 6.60 6.10 -2.20
CA VAL A 184 5.74 6.66 -3.25
C VAL A 184 6.27 6.28 -4.64
N ILE A 185 7.56 6.36 -4.89
CA ILE A 185 8.17 5.96 -6.18
C ILE A 185 7.89 4.48 -6.44
N LEU A 186 8.20 3.60 -5.48
CA LEU A 186 7.96 2.17 -5.61
C LEU A 186 6.49 1.87 -5.85
N GLY A 187 5.61 2.52 -5.08
CA GLY A 187 4.17 2.36 -5.21
C GLY A 187 3.63 2.81 -6.56
N THR A 188 4.10 3.96 -7.06
CA THR A 188 3.69 4.50 -8.35
C THR A 188 4.13 3.62 -9.52
N VAL A 189 5.37 3.14 -9.50
CA VAL A 189 5.90 2.22 -10.51
C VAL A 189 5.14 0.89 -10.47
N THR A 190 4.87 0.37 -9.27
CA THR A 190 4.05 -0.84 -9.10
C THR A 190 2.64 -0.64 -9.64
N ALA A 191 2.00 0.49 -9.33
CA ALA A 191 0.66 0.83 -9.81
C ALA A 191 0.59 0.89 -11.34
N ALA A 192 1.55 1.57 -11.97
CA ALA A 192 1.67 1.62 -13.43
C ALA A 192 1.89 0.23 -14.04
N THR A 193 2.74 -0.58 -13.43
CA THR A 193 2.98 -1.97 -13.87
C THR A 193 1.72 -2.83 -13.74
N MET A 194 0.99 -2.71 -12.63
CA MET A 194 -0.27 -3.43 -12.43
C MET A 194 -1.33 -3.03 -13.46
N ALA A 195 -1.43 -1.73 -13.78
CA ALA A 195 -2.40 -1.22 -14.75
C ALA A 195 -2.03 -1.57 -16.21
N LEU A 196 -0.77 -1.41 -16.60
CA LEU A 196 -0.34 -1.53 -17.99
C LEU A 196 0.11 -2.94 -18.41
N VAL A 197 0.52 -3.77 -17.45
CA VAL A 197 1.09 -5.09 -17.74
C VAL A 197 0.25 -6.21 -17.14
N VAL A 198 -0.03 -6.14 -15.84
CA VAL A 198 -0.67 -7.26 -15.12
C VAL A 198 -2.15 -7.36 -15.48
N LEU A 199 -2.89 -6.27 -15.38
CA LEU A 199 -4.34 -6.26 -15.63
C LEU A 199 -4.68 -6.69 -17.08
N PRO A 200 -4.05 -6.18 -18.14
CA PRO A 200 -4.33 -6.63 -19.49
C PRO A 200 -4.02 -8.13 -19.71
N ARG A 201 -2.93 -8.63 -19.12
CA ARG A 201 -2.57 -10.06 -19.22
C ARG A 201 -3.55 -10.96 -18.47
N LEU A 202 -4.10 -10.53 -17.35
CA LEU A 202 -5.11 -11.29 -16.62
C LEU A 202 -6.42 -11.36 -17.40
N VAL A 203 -6.76 -10.31 -18.15
CA VAL A 203 -8.00 -10.27 -18.93
C VAL A 203 -7.86 -11.04 -20.24
N SER A 204 -6.71 -10.97 -20.91
CA SER A 204 -6.49 -11.68 -22.19
C SER A 204 -6.40 -13.20 -22.07
N ARG A 205 -6.34 -13.76 -20.87
CA ARG A 205 -6.30 -15.21 -20.63
C ARG A 205 -7.67 -15.89 -20.70
N ASP A 206 -8.78 -15.15 -20.71
CA ASP A 206 -10.08 -15.78 -20.93
C ASP A 206 -10.30 -15.96 -22.43
N PRO A 207 -10.69 -17.16 -22.86
CA PRO A 207 -11.19 -17.34 -24.22
C PRO A 207 -12.42 -16.45 -24.39
N PRO A 208 -12.65 -15.90 -25.61
CA PRO A 208 -13.87 -15.14 -25.87
C PRO A 208 -15.06 -15.99 -25.47
N ALA A 209 -15.92 -15.46 -24.59
CA ALA A 209 -17.17 -16.11 -24.26
C ALA A 209 -17.90 -16.37 -25.58
N ASN A 210 -18.11 -17.65 -25.92
CA ASN A 210 -18.86 -18.04 -27.08
C ASN A 210 -20.20 -17.32 -27.08
N THR A 211 -20.33 -16.27 -27.85
CA THR A 211 -21.66 -15.76 -28.24
C THR A 211 -22.29 -16.86 -29.08
N PRO A 212 -23.43 -17.46 -28.68
CA PRO A 212 -24.12 -18.36 -29.51
C PRO A 212 -24.53 -17.56 -30.76
N VAL A 213 -24.02 -17.96 -31.90
CA VAL A 213 -24.51 -17.52 -33.23
C VAL A 213 -25.96 -17.95 -33.30
N SER A 214 -26.88 -17.02 -33.10
CA SER A 214 -28.30 -17.23 -33.37
C SER A 214 -28.43 -17.40 -34.90
N THR A 215 -28.57 -18.63 -35.34
CA THR A 215 -29.09 -18.98 -36.65
C THR A 215 -30.55 -18.61 -36.79
#